data_7217f9ae729ef241ebb228a89927fd5f
#
_entry.id   7217f9ae729ef241ebb228a89927fd5f
#
_cell.length_a   1.000
_cell.length_b   1.000
_cell.length_c   1.000
_cell.angle_alpha   90.00
_cell.angle_beta   90.00
_cell.angle_gamma   90.00
#
_symmetry.space_group_name_H-M   'P 1'
#
loop_
_entity.id
_entity.type
_entity.pdbx_description
1 polymer ?
#
loop_
_entity_poly.entity_id
_entity_poly.type
_entity_poly.pdbx_seq_one_letter_code
_entity_poly.pdbx_strand_id
1 'polypeptide(L)'
;MKKSIITVVFAFISCITFANNTYEINPKNLSEINWEKNEDLNSFCKAIMKGDTKMVQQLIEFGEDVNKKSLGKTPAMFAARYNKVEVLKLLVKNGADLSMKSDKNKYTAQKFAELSNATEALNYLTSLE
;
A
#
# COMPACT_ATOMS: atom_id res chain seq x y z
N MET A 1 10.58 -16.08 -50.19
CA MET A 1 11.34 -15.58 -49.05
C MET A 1 10.46 -14.85 -48.01
N LYS A 2 9.29 -15.34 -47.73
CA LYS A 2 8.40 -14.70 -46.71
C LYS A 2 7.80 -15.71 -45.72
N LYS A 3 8.51 -16.81 -45.39
CA LYS A 3 7.97 -17.87 -44.51
C LYS A 3 8.80 -18.12 -43.26
N SER A 4 9.73 -17.23 -42.87
CA SER A 4 10.64 -17.48 -41.74
C SER A 4 10.39 -16.65 -40.48
N ILE A 5 9.36 -15.81 -40.42
CA ILE A 5 9.16 -14.89 -39.26
C ILE A 5 8.07 -15.37 -38.31
N ILE A 6 7.28 -16.37 -38.68
CA ILE A 6 6.14 -16.85 -37.84
C ILE A 6 6.55 -17.95 -36.87
N THR A 7 7.69 -18.58 -37.02
CA THR A 7 8.10 -19.74 -36.21
C THR A 7 8.90 -19.40 -34.96
N VAL A 8 9.27 -18.14 -34.74
CA VAL A 8 10.09 -17.75 -33.59
C VAL A 8 9.25 -17.24 -32.42
N VAL A 9 7.97 -16.90 -32.64
CA VAL A 9 7.10 -16.38 -31.58
C VAL A 9 6.48 -17.49 -30.72
N PHE A 10 6.45 -18.74 -31.20
CA PHE A 10 5.87 -19.87 -30.45
C PHE A 10 6.82 -20.59 -29.50
N ALA A 11 8.11 -20.28 -29.53
CA ALA A 11 9.10 -20.98 -28.70
C ALA A 11 9.33 -20.35 -27.32
N PHE A 12 8.76 -19.19 -27.01
CA PHE A 12 8.91 -18.52 -25.73
C PHE A 12 7.78 -18.77 -24.73
N ILE A 13 6.75 -19.53 -25.10
CA ILE A 13 5.60 -19.78 -24.22
C ILE A 13 5.73 -21.08 -23.40
N SER A 14 6.79 -21.88 -23.65
CA SER A 14 6.88 -23.20 -23.01
C SER A 14 7.81 -23.28 -21.79
N CYS A 15 8.21 -22.16 -21.20
CA CYS A 15 9.12 -22.17 -20.04
C CYS A 15 8.58 -21.51 -18.77
N ILE A 16 7.24 -21.40 -18.62
CA ILE A 16 6.64 -20.97 -17.34
C ILE A 16 5.68 -22.06 -16.86
N THR A 17 6.21 -23.25 -16.64
CA THR A 17 5.53 -24.28 -15.87
C THR A 17 6.36 -24.63 -14.65
N PHE A 18 6.41 -23.70 -13.70
CA PHE A 18 6.81 -24.03 -12.33
C PHE A 18 6.17 -23.03 -11.36
N ALA A 19 4.95 -23.30 -11.01
CA ALA A 19 4.35 -23.03 -9.70
C ALA A 19 2.88 -23.42 -9.79
N ASN A 20 2.43 -24.27 -8.90
CA ASN A 20 1.04 -24.74 -8.75
C ASN A 20 0.09 -23.60 -8.32
N ASN A 21 0.09 -22.52 -9.04
CA ASN A 21 -0.90 -21.46 -8.89
C ASN A 21 -1.09 -20.80 -10.26
N THR A 22 -1.73 -21.55 -11.16
CA THR A 22 -2.20 -20.98 -12.41
C THR A 22 -3.32 -19.98 -12.09
N TYR A 23 -2.96 -18.73 -11.91
CA TYR A 23 -3.94 -17.67 -12.12
C TYR A 23 -4.24 -17.67 -13.61
N GLU A 24 -5.33 -18.31 -14.01
CA GLU A 24 -5.88 -18.13 -15.33
C GLU A 24 -6.21 -16.64 -15.47
N ILE A 25 -5.35 -15.91 -16.15
CA ILE A 25 -5.65 -14.55 -16.58
C ILE A 25 -6.70 -14.68 -17.67
N ASN A 26 -7.96 -14.66 -17.26
CA ASN A 26 -9.07 -14.61 -18.19
C ASN A 26 -9.07 -13.21 -18.84
N PRO A 27 -8.94 -13.12 -20.17
CA PRO A 27 -8.96 -11.82 -20.86
C PRO A 27 -10.22 -10.99 -20.58
N LYS A 28 -11.31 -11.62 -20.14
CA LYS A 28 -12.54 -10.94 -19.74
C LYS A 28 -12.43 -10.22 -18.39
N ASN A 29 -11.45 -10.59 -17.54
CA ASN A 29 -11.26 -9.94 -16.24
C ASN A 29 -10.28 -8.77 -16.31
N LEU A 30 -9.56 -8.61 -17.42
CA LEU A 30 -8.66 -7.47 -17.63
C LEU A 30 -9.41 -6.14 -17.75
N SER A 31 -10.67 -6.14 -18.17
CA SER A 31 -11.49 -4.94 -18.25
C SER A 31 -12.14 -4.54 -16.91
N GLU A 32 -12.13 -5.45 -15.91
CA GLU A 32 -12.69 -5.19 -14.58
C GLU A 32 -11.64 -4.85 -13.54
N ILE A 33 -10.36 -5.02 -13.85
CA ILE A 33 -9.28 -4.47 -13.03
C ILE A 33 -9.24 -2.98 -13.32
N ASN A 34 -10.06 -2.24 -12.61
CA ASN A 34 -10.10 -0.79 -12.68
C ASN A 34 -8.80 -0.21 -12.09
N TRP A 35 -7.74 -0.23 -12.88
CA TRP A 35 -6.44 0.36 -12.55
C TRP A 35 -6.57 1.87 -12.30
N GLU A 36 -7.56 2.51 -12.93
CA GLU A 36 -7.76 3.95 -12.89
C GLU A 36 -8.25 4.46 -11.54
N LYS A 37 -8.91 3.62 -10.72
CA LYS A 37 -9.53 4.08 -9.48
C LYS A 37 -8.58 4.19 -8.27
N ASN A 38 -7.32 3.74 -8.42
CA ASN A 38 -6.32 3.74 -7.34
C ASN A 38 -4.96 4.32 -7.73
N GLU A 39 -4.88 5.06 -8.85
CA GLU A 39 -3.62 5.66 -9.28
C GLU A 39 -3.07 6.69 -8.28
N ASP A 40 -3.96 7.31 -7.51
CA ASP A 40 -3.58 8.35 -6.55
C ASP A 40 -3.05 7.80 -5.21
N LEU A 41 -3.31 6.52 -4.92
CA LEU A 41 -2.83 5.89 -3.68
C LEU A 41 -1.53 5.13 -3.93
N ASN A 42 -0.43 5.60 -3.34
CA ASN A 42 0.87 4.97 -3.52
C ASN A 42 0.95 3.56 -2.90
N SER A 43 1.91 2.75 -3.37
CA SER A 43 2.10 1.36 -2.92
C SER A 43 2.37 1.26 -1.42
N PHE A 44 3.06 2.24 -0.86
CA PHE A 44 3.37 2.31 0.55
C PHE A 44 2.10 2.41 1.40
N CYS A 45 1.20 3.34 1.06
CA CYS A 45 -0.08 3.47 1.77
C CYS A 45 -1.00 2.26 1.56
N LYS A 46 -0.93 1.60 0.40
CA LYS A 46 -1.66 0.33 0.17
C LYS A 46 -1.18 -0.78 1.11
N ALA A 47 0.13 -0.94 1.28
CA ALA A 47 0.71 -1.91 2.22
C ALA A 47 0.33 -1.60 3.68
N ILE A 48 0.31 -0.32 4.05
CA ILE A 48 -0.11 0.14 5.37
C ILE A 48 -1.57 -0.20 5.65
N MET A 49 -2.47 0.08 4.72
CA MET A 49 -3.89 -0.24 4.86
C MET A 49 -4.16 -1.73 5.02
N LYS A 50 -3.35 -2.58 4.36
CA LYS A 50 -3.40 -4.03 4.51
C LYS A 50 -2.81 -4.52 5.84
N GLY A 51 -2.01 -3.71 6.51
CA GLY A 51 -1.25 -4.10 7.70
C GLY A 51 -0.08 -5.02 7.40
N ASP A 52 0.43 -4.99 6.17
CA ASP A 52 1.60 -5.78 5.77
C ASP A 52 2.89 -5.14 6.29
N THR A 53 3.21 -5.46 7.54
CA THR A 53 4.36 -4.91 8.25
C THR A 53 5.69 -5.21 7.55
N LYS A 54 5.82 -6.37 6.94
CA LYS A 54 7.03 -6.76 6.20
C LYS A 54 7.22 -5.91 4.97
N MET A 55 6.18 -5.74 4.17
CA MET A 55 6.22 -4.89 2.97
C MET A 55 6.48 -3.43 3.35
N VAL A 56 5.84 -2.93 4.40
CA VAL A 56 6.07 -1.56 4.90
C VAL A 56 7.53 -1.37 5.33
N GLN A 57 8.09 -2.33 6.08
CA GLN A 57 9.50 -2.31 6.49
C GLN A 57 10.43 -2.28 5.28
N GLN A 58 10.21 -3.14 4.31
CA GLN A 58 11.03 -3.20 3.09
C GLN A 58 10.98 -1.89 2.30
N LEU A 59 9.80 -1.30 2.15
CA LEU A 59 9.65 -0.02 1.43
C LEU A 59 10.37 1.12 2.16
N ILE A 60 10.34 1.15 3.49
CA ILE A 60 11.13 2.12 4.28
C ILE A 60 12.63 1.91 4.05
N GLU A 61 13.10 0.66 4.06
CA GLU A 61 14.50 0.33 3.79
C GLU A 61 14.93 0.71 2.38
N PHE A 62 14.04 0.65 1.40
CA PHE A 62 14.28 1.13 0.04
C PHE A 62 14.21 2.66 -0.12
N GLY A 63 13.94 3.41 0.96
CA GLY A 63 13.97 4.86 0.97
C GLY A 63 12.62 5.56 0.82
N GLU A 64 11.50 4.84 1.03
CA GLU A 64 10.19 5.50 1.07
C GLU A 64 10.11 6.51 2.22
N ASP A 65 9.60 7.69 1.93
CA ASP A 65 9.38 8.74 2.92
C ASP A 65 8.15 8.43 3.77
N VAL A 66 8.38 8.19 5.07
CA VAL A 66 7.31 7.87 6.02
C VAL A 66 6.32 9.02 6.26
N ASN A 67 6.65 10.23 5.83
CA ASN A 67 5.81 11.42 5.97
C ASN A 67 5.20 11.92 4.65
N LYS A 68 5.49 11.24 3.52
CA LYS A 68 4.95 11.62 2.23
C LYS A 68 3.45 11.36 2.15
N LYS A 69 2.69 12.42 1.94
CA LYS A 69 1.24 12.31 1.78
C LYS A 69 0.84 11.60 0.48
N SER A 70 -0.20 10.79 0.59
CA SER A 70 -0.94 10.22 -0.53
C SER A 70 -2.43 10.52 -0.31
N LEU A 71 -3.12 11.00 -1.33
CA LEU A 71 -4.51 11.48 -1.19
C LEU A 71 -4.69 12.49 -0.03
N GLY A 72 -3.71 13.35 0.17
CA GLY A 72 -3.74 14.39 1.21
C GLY A 72 -3.61 13.89 2.65
N LYS A 73 -3.20 12.63 2.86
CA LYS A 73 -3.00 12.01 4.18
C LYS A 73 -1.62 11.41 4.31
N THR A 74 -1.04 11.49 5.50
CA THR A 74 0.24 10.83 5.80
C THR A 74 0.07 9.33 5.98
N PRO A 75 1.15 8.54 5.84
CA PRO A 75 1.15 7.11 6.16
C PRO A 75 0.61 6.80 7.57
N ALA A 76 0.99 7.59 8.58
CA ALA A 76 0.49 7.43 9.95
C ALA A 76 -1.04 7.64 10.06
N MET A 77 -1.61 8.54 9.27
CA MET A 77 -3.07 8.75 9.23
C MET A 77 -3.80 7.52 8.66
N PHE A 78 -3.24 6.86 7.65
CA PHE A 78 -3.79 5.61 7.12
C PHE A 78 -3.71 4.49 8.15
N ALA A 79 -2.54 4.30 8.79
CA ALA A 79 -2.37 3.29 9.84
C ALA A 79 -3.33 3.50 11.02
N ALA A 80 -3.50 4.75 11.45
CA ALA A 80 -4.42 5.12 12.52
C ALA A 80 -5.88 4.85 12.14
N ARG A 81 -6.30 5.28 10.95
CA ARG A 81 -7.66 5.08 10.47
C ARG A 81 -8.07 3.61 10.36
N TYR A 82 -7.16 2.77 9.92
CA TYR A 82 -7.40 1.34 9.70
C TYR A 82 -6.98 0.46 10.89
N ASN A 83 -6.68 1.06 12.04
CA ASN A 83 -6.28 0.38 13.28
C ASN A 83 -5.07 -0.56 13.11
N LYS A 84 -4.10 -0.15 12.29
CA LYS A 84 -2.87 -0.92 12.02
C LYS A 84 -1.76 -0.52 13.00
N VAL A 85 -1.91 -0.93 14.27
CA VAL A 85 -1.06 -0.47 15.38
C VAL A 85 0.40 -0.85 15.18
N GLU A 86 0.70 -2.08 14.73
CA GLU A 86 2.08 -2.52 14.51
C GLU A 86 2.76 -1.73 13.38
N VAL A 87 2.01 -1.43 12.32
CA VAL A 87 2.49 -0.54 11.25
C VAL A 87 2.69 0.88 11.78
N LEU A 88 1.78 1.37 12.61
CA LEU A 88 1.88 2.71 13.22
C LEU A 88 3.13 2.83 14.10
N LYS A 89 3.41 1.83 14.94
CA LYS A 89 4.64 1.75 15.74
C LYS A 89 5.89 1.77 14.85
N LEU A 90 5.86 1.01 13.76
CA LEU A 90 6.96 0.97 12.80
C LEU A 90 7.20 2.33 12.15
N LEU A 91 6.15 3.03 11.74
CA LEU A 91 6.23 4.37 11.18
C LEU A 91 6.80 5.37 12.18
N VAL A 92 6.32 5.35 13.42
CA VAL A 92 6.82 6.22 14.50
C VAL A 92 8.30 5.98 14.78
N LYS A 93 8.71 4.71 14.85
CA LYS A 93 10.13 4.33 15.00
C LYS A 93 11.01 4.88 13.89
N ASN A 94 10.49 5.03 12.68
CA ASN A 94 11.19 5.54 11.51
C ASN A 94 10.95 7.05 11.25
N GLY A 95 10.48 7.79 12.23
CA GLY A 95 10.39 9.25 12.17
C GLY A 95 9.09 9.81 11.63
N ALA A 96 7.98 9.08 11.72
CA ALA A 96 6.67 9.62 11.34
C ALA A 96 6.29 10.83 12.21
N ASP A 97 5.95 11.93 11.58
CA ASP A 97 5.49 13.16 12.24
C ASP A 97 3.97 13.07 12.49
N LEU A 98 3.59 12.84 13.73
CA LEU A 98 2.21 12.71 14.15
C LEU A 98 1.46 14.06 14.26
N SER A 99 2.19 15.17 14.24
CA SER A 99 1.61 16.53 14.26
C SER A 99 1.10 17.01 12.91
N MET A 100 1.51 16.34 11.83
CA MET A 100 1.05 16.67 10.49
C MET A 100 -0.47 16.56 10.36
N LYS A 101 -1.03 17.47 9.57
CA LYS A 101 -2.47 17.54 9.33
C LYS A 101 -2.80 17.13 7.90
N SER A 102 -3.95 16.47 7.72
CA SER A 102 -4.48 16.15 6.39
C SER A 102 -4.84 17.43 5.63
N ASP A 103 -4.77 17.36 4.29
CA ASP A 103 -4.97 18.55 3.45
C ASP A 103 -6.41 19.07 3.49
N LYS A 104 -7.38 18.13 3.43
CA LYS A 104 -8.80 18.49 3.34
C LYS A 104 -9.39 18.88 4.69
N ASN A 105 -9.27 18.04 5.70
CA ASN A 105 -9.98 18.20 6.97
C ASN A 105 -9.11 18.77 8.09
N LYS A 106 -7.81 18.93 7.84
CA LYS A 106 -6.83 19.37 8.85
C LYS A 106 -6.77 18.47 10.09
N TYR A 107 -7.05 17.17 9.92
CA TYR A 107 -7.01 16.18 10.99
C TYR A 107 -5.63 15.55 11.13
N THR A 108 -5.23 15.27 12.38
CA THR A 108 -4.04 14.49 12.72
C THR A 108 -4.33 12.97 12.65
N ALA A 109 -3.29 12.15 12.77
CA ALA A 109 -3.44 10.68 12.85
C ALA A 109 -4.34 10.27 14.02
N GLN A 110 -4.19 10.90 15.19
CA GLN A 110 -5.03 10.65 16.36
C GLN A 110 -6.52 10.94 16.09
N LYS A 111 -6.81 12.05 15.40
CA LYS A 111 -8.20 12.38 15.04
C LYS A 111 -8.79 11.37 14.07
N PHE A 112 -8.00 10.84 13.15
CA PHE A 112 -8.44 9.74 12.27
C PHE A 112 -8.73 8.45 13.05
N ALA A 113 -7.90 8.10 14.04
CA ALA A 113 -8.15 6.94 14.90
C ALA A 113 -9.44 7.10 15.70
N GLU A 114 -9.68 8.28 16.29
CA GLU A 114 -10.89 8.61 17.03
C GLU A 114 -12.15 8.46 16.16
N LEU A 115 -12.16 9.12 14.98
CA LEU A 115 -13.32 9.09 14.07
C LEU A 115 -13.60 7.71 13.47
N SER A 116 -12.61 6.85 13.42
CA SER A 116 -12.73 5.50 12.87
C SER A 116 -12.97 4.43 13.96
N ASN A 117 -13.09 4.83 15.20
CA ASN A 117 -13.16 3.93 16.35
C ASN A 117 -12.00 2.92 16.40
N ALA A 118 -10.82 3.35 15.95
CA ALA A 118 -9.59 2.56 15.94
C ALA A 118 -8.98 2.56 17.35
N THR A 119 -9.56 1.79 18.25
CA THR A 119 -9.29 1.83 19.70
C THR A 119 -7.82 1.58 20.04
N GLU A 120 -7.21 0.57 19.42
CA GLU A 120 -5.81 0.22 19.69
C GLU A 120 -4.86 1.31 19.19
N ALA A 121 -5.10 1.82 17.97
CA ALA A 121 -4.32 2.92 17.41
C ALA A 121 -4.47 4.20 18.25
N LEU A 122 -5.70 4.50 18.68
CA LEU A 122 -5.97 5.66 19.53
C LEU A 122 -5.24 5.55 20.88
N ASN A 123 -5.34 4.40 21.55
CA ASN A 123 -4.65 4.15 22.81
C ASN A 123 -3.13 4.30 22.65
N TYR A 124 -2.57 3.77 21.59
CA TYR A 124 -1.14 3.92 21.31
C TYR A 124 -0.75 5.39 21.12
N LEU A 125 -1.48 6.12 20.26
CA LEU A 125 -1.20 7.53 19.99
C LEU A 125 -1.31 8.40 21.24
N THR A 126 -2.33 8.15 22.07
CA THR A 126 -2.51 8.86 23.35
C THR A 126 -1.37 8.56 24.34
N SER A 127 -0.80 7.35 24.29
CA SER A 127 0.33 6.98 25.15
C SER A 127 1.63 7.68 24.83
N LEU A 128 1.72 8.32 23.66
CA LEU A 128 2.91 9.06 23.21
C LEU A 128 2.88 10.55 23.60
N GLU A 129 1.75 11.04 24.13
CA GLU A 129 1.59 12.41 24.62
C GLU A 129 2.11 12.56 26.04
#